data_770fab2e30d87fa0cad9d7df3981a8a1
#
_entry.id   770fab2e30d87fa0cad9d7df3981a8a1
#
_cell.length_a   1.000
_cell.length_b   1.000
_cell.length_c   1.000
_cell.angle_alpha   90.00
_cell.angle_beta   90.00
_cell.angle_gamma   90.00
#
_symmetry.space_group_name_H-M   'P 1'
#
loop_
_entity.id
_entity.type
_entity.pdbx_description
1 polymer ?
#
loop_
_entity_poly.entity_id
_entity_poly.type
_entity_poly.pdbx_seq_one_letter_code
_entity_poly.pdbx_strand_id
1 'polypeptide(L)'
;AAALFSGALWQQFFLMGIAAPLSEELLFRGILFERLRMALPFFWAALGSAAFFGLVHGNWAQGIYAALMGLILAWLYEKKNRLWEPVLFHSVANLTAMLMRVLLWHW
;
A
#
# COMPACT_ATOMS: atom_id res chain seq x y z
N ALA A 1 11.28 7.93 22.16
CA ALA A 1 10.36 9.07 22.42
C ALA A 1 10.81 10.34 21.70
N ALA A 2 12.09 10.66 21.77
CA ALA A 2 12.61 11.86 21.10
C ALA A 2 12.36 11.82 19.60
N ALA A 3 12.44 10.64 18.97
CA ALA A 3 12.23 10.47 17.56
C ALA A 3 10.80 10.81 17.10
N LEU A 4 9.82 10.70 18.00
CA LEU A 4 8.42 11.02 17.67
C LEU A 4 8.25 12.50 17.32
N PHE A 5 9.11 13.35 17.84
CA PHE A 5 8.99 14.78 17.67
C PHE A 5 10.05 15.34 16.72
N SER A 6 10.83 14.46 16.10
CA SER A 6 11.83 14.90 15.13
C SER A 6 11.18 15.28 13.80
N GLY A 7 11.81 16.21 13.07
CA GLY A 7 11.37 16.55 11.73
C GLY A 7 11.40 15.37 10.78
N ALA A 8 12.40 14.48 10.94
CA ALA A 8 12.51 13.29 10.10
C ALA A 8 11.33 12.35 10.29
N LEU A 9 10.87 12.16 11.54
CA LEU A 9 9.72 11.31 11.81
C LEU A 9 8.44 11.93 11.25
N TRP A 10 8.28 13.24 11.41
CA TRP A 10 7.13 13.96 10.86
C TRP A 10 7.07 13.82 9.33
N GLN A 11 8.23 13.93 8.67
CA GLN A 11 8.32 13.72 7.24
C GLN A 11 7.94 12.29 6.85
N GLN A 12 8.38 11.29 7.64
CA GLN A 12 8.02 9.91 7.39
C GLN A 12 6.52 9.67 7.51
N PHE A 13 5.87 10.27 8.51
CA PHE A 13 4.42 10.18 8.64
C PHE A 13 3.71 10.71 7.39
N PHE A 14 4.15 11.85 6.90
CA PHE A 14 3.56 12.43 5.68
C PHE A 14 3.79 11.51 4.48
N LEU A 15 5.02 11.06 4.28
CA LEU A 15 5.36 10.21 3.12
C LEU A 15 4.64 8.88 3.18
N MET A 16 4.68 8.19 4.32
CA MET A 16 4.12 6.85 4.44
C MET A 16 2.60 6.87 4.58
N GLY A 17 2.05 7.94 5.15
CA GLY A 17 0.62 8.02 5.41
C GLY A 17 -0.17 8.66 4.28
N ILE A 18 0.44 9.49 3.45
CA ILE A 18 -0.28 10.25 2.42
C ILE A 18 0.36 10.06 1.05
N ALA A 19 1.61 10.48 0.89
CA ALA A 19 2.25 10.55 -0.43
C ALA A 19 2.43 9.17 -1.06
N ALA A 20 2.99 8.22 -0.32
CA ALA A 20 3.22 6.87 -0.85
C ALA A 20 1.91 6.12 -1.12
N PRO A 21 0.94 6.04 -0.17
CA PRO A 21 -0.33 5.39 -0.50
C PRO A 21 -1.04 6.00 -1.69
N LEU A 22 -1.08 7.32 -1.77
CA LEU A 22 -1.77 7.98 -2.88
C LEU A 22 -1.11 7.65 -4.22
N SER A 23 0.21 7.79 -4.32
CA SER A 23 0.91 7.53 -5.57
C SER A 23 0.93 6.04 -5.92
N GLU A 24 1.10 5.16 -4.93
CA GLU A 24 1.11 3.72 -5.19
C GLU A 24 -0.26 3.21 -5.62
N GLU A 25 -1.33 3.66 -4.96
CA GLU A 25 -2.67 3.23 -5.36
C GLU A 25 -3.05 3.79 -6.73
N LEU A 26 -2.68 5.02 -7.01
CA LEU A 26 -2.91 5.59 -8.33
C LEU A 26 -2.22 4.74 -9.42
N LEU A 27 -0.98 4.35 -9.18
CA LEU A 27 -0.20 3.59 -10.14
C LEU A 27 -0.68 2.13 -10.25
N PHE A 28 -0.83 1.43 -9.12
CA PHE A 28 -1.11 -0.01 -9.12
C PHE A 28 -2.58 -0.33 -9.31
N ARG A 29 -3.50 0.48 -8.77
CA ARG A 29 -4.94 0.24 -8.94
C ARG A 29 -5.51 1.11 -10.04
N GLY A 30 -5.18 2.38 -10.05
CA GLY A 30 -5.72 3.30 -11.05
C GLY A 30 -5.22 3.04 -12.45
N ILE A 31 -4.01 2.50 -12.61
CA ILE A 31 -3.43 2.27 -13.93
C ILE A 31 -3.21 0.78 -14.18
N LEU A 32 -2.35 0.12 -13.41
CA LEU A 32 -1.97 -1.27 -13.70
C LEU A 32 -3.14 -2.23 -13.58
N PHE A 33 -3.82 -2.25 -12.43
CA PHE A 33 -4.95 -3.16 -12.23
C PHE A 33 -6.07 -2.86 -13.23
N GLU A 34 -6.38 -1.59 -13.44
CA GLU A 34 -7.40 -1.19 -14.41
C GLU A 34 -7.08 -1.74 -15.82
N ARG A 35 -5.83 -1.60 -16.24
CA ARG A 35 -5.40 -2.10 -17.55
C ARG A 35 -5.50 -3.62 -17.63
N LEU A 36 -5.08 -4.31 -16.58
CA LEU A 36 -5.20 -5.77 -16.52
C LEU A 36 -6.64 -6.21 -16.53
N ARG A 37 -7.53 -5.47 -15.84
CA ARG A 37 -8.96 -5.78 -15.82
C ARG A 37 -9.63 -5.67 -17.18
N MET A 38 -9.09 -4.86 -18.06
CA MET A 38 -9.61 -4.76 -19.43
C MET A 38 -9.41 -6.05 -20.23
N ALA A 39 -8.40 -6.84 -19.89
CA ALA A 39 -8.06 -8.08 -20.63
C ALA A 39 -8.29 -9.34 -19.81
N LEU A 40 -8.38 -9.26 -18.47
CA LEU A 40 -8.38 -10.42 -17.60
C LEU A 40 -9.54 -10.35 -16.60
N PRO A 41 -10.05 -11.54 -16.17
CA PRO A 41 -10.99 -11.58 -15.03
C PRO A 41 -10.34 -11.05 -13.76
N PHE A 42 -11.17 -10.71 -12.77
CA PHE A 42 -10.71 -10.09 -11.52
C PHE A 42 -9.56 -10.87 -10.88
N PHE A 43 -9.71 -12.19 -10.75
CA PHE A 43 -8.71 -12.99 -10.04
C PHE A 43 -7.32 -12.82 -10.63
N TRP A 44 -7.20 -12.93 -11.95
CA TRP A 44 -5.90 -12.84 -12.62
C TRP A 44 -5.35 -11.42 -12.63
N ALA A 45 -6.23 -10.44 -12.80
CA ALA A 45 -5.80 -9.04 -12.74
C ALA A 45 -5.32 -8.67 -11.33
N ALA A 46 -6.05 -9.11 -10.30
CA ALA A 46 -5.67 -8.87 -8.91
C ALA A 46 -4.35 -9.55 -8.58
N LEU A 47 -4.20 -10.82 -8.97
CA LEU A 47 -2.98 -11.57 -8.71
C LEU A 47 -1.78 -10.95 -9.43
N GLY A 48 -1.95 -10.56 -10.68
CA GLY A 48 -0.87 -9.95 -11.46
C GLY A 48 -0.42 -8.62 -10.87
N SER A 49 -1.37 -7.73 -10.55
CA SER A 49 -1.02 -6.44 -9.99
C SER A 49 -0.44 -6.58 -8.58
N ALA A 50 -0.95 -7.52 -7.78
CA ALA A 50 -0.45 -7.77 -6.43
C ALA A 50 0.96 -8.35 -6.46
N ALA A 51 1.24 -9.27 -7.38
CA ALA A 51 2.58 -9.84 -7.54
C ALA A 51 3.59 -8.76 -7.91
N PHE A 52 3.21 -7.89 -8.85
CA PHE A 52 4.08 -6.79 -9.26
C PHE A 52 4.30 -5.82 -8.10
N PHE A 53 3.25 -5.51 -7.37
CA PHE A 53 3.33 -4.63 -6.19
C PHE A 53 4.30 -5.20 -5.16
N GLY A 54 4.24 -6.52 -4.93
CA GLY A 54 5.18 -7.19 -4.01
C GLY A 54 6.63 -7.13 -4.49
N LEU A 55 6.83 -7.36 -5.80
CA LEU A 55 8.18 -7.39 -6.37
C LEU A 55 8.91 -6.06 -6.24
N VAL A 56 8.21 -4.94 -6.35
CA VAL A 56 8.86 -3.62 -6.28
C VAL A 56 9.30 -3.24 -4.86
N HIS A 57 8.93 -4.02 -3.84
CA HIS A 57 9.30 -3.72 -2.47
C HIS A 57 10.72 -4.17 -2.11
N GLY A 58 11.36 -5.00 -2.93
CA GLY A 58 12.79 -5.22 -2.86
C GLY A 58 13.30 -6.29 -1.91
N ASN A 59 12.45 -6.86 -1.03
CA ASN A 59 12.84 -8.00 -0.21
C ASN A 59 11.67 -8.94 0.00
N TRP A 60 11.99 -10.20 0.36
CA TRP A 60 10.98 -11.27 0.41
C TRP A 60 9.88 -11.02 1.43
N ALA A 61 10.26 -10.60 2.64
CA ALA A 61 9.28 -10.42 3.71
C ALA A 61 8.31 -9.29 3.38
N GLN A 62 8.84 -8.13 2.99
CA GLN A 62 8.00 -7.00 2.59
C GLN A 62 7.24 -7.29 1.32
N GLY A 63 7.85 -8.02 0.39
CA GLY A 63 7.22 -8.37 -0.87
C GLY A 63 6.00 -9.26 -0.68
N ILE A 64 6.10 -10.27 0.17
CA ILE A 64 4.96 -11.16 0.47
C ILE A 64 3.84 -10.36 1.14
N TYR A 65 4.19 -9.57 2.15
CA TYR A 65 3.22 -8.71 2.83
C TYR A 65 2.52 -7.77 1.85
N ALA A 66 3.31 -7.10 1.00
CA ALA A 66 2.77 -6.17 0.02
C ALA A 66 1.89 -6.87 -0.99
N ALA A 67 2.25 -8.08 -1.44
CA ALA A 67 1.44 -8.83 -2.38
C ALA A 67 0.08 -9.20 -1.77
N LEU A 68 0.08 -9.68 -0.52
CA LEU A 68 -1.17 -10.00 0.18
C LEU A 68 -2.02 -8.74 0.37
N MET A 69 -1.39 -7.65 0.79
CA MET A 69 -2.05 -6.35 0.89
C MET A 69 -2.61 -5.92 -0.45
N GLY A 70 -1.84 -6.14 -1.52
CA GLY A 70 -2.25 -5.79 -2.87
C GLY A 70 -3.51 -6.49 -3.33
N LEU A 71 -3.72 -7.75 -2.91
CA LEU A 71 -4.97 -8.46 -3.21
C LEU A 71 -6.16 -7.79 -2.53
N ILE A 72 -6.00 -7.39 -1.28
CA ILE A 72 -7.05 -6.68 -0.53
C ILE A 72 -7.36 -5.34 -1.20
N LEU A 73 -6.32 -4.61 -1.56
CA LEU A 73 -6.47 -3.28 -2.18
C LEU A 73 -7.14 -3.37 -3.55
N ALA A 74 -6.80 -4.40 -4.34
CA ALA A 74 -7.47 -4.63 -5.62
C ALA A 74 -8.95 -4.93 -5.42
N TRP A 75 -9.29 -5.73 -4.40
CA TRP A 75 -10.68 -6.03 -4.09
C TRP A 75 -11.45 -4.78 -3.67
N LEU A 76 -10.85 -3.94 -2.83
CA LEU A 76 -11.48 -2.69 -2.43
C LEU A 76 -11.71 -1.76 -3.63
N TYR A 77 -10.74 -1.69 -4.54
CA TYR A 77 -10.88 -0.89 -5.74
C TYR A 77 -11.98 -1.44 -6.65
N GLU A 78 -12.01 -2.76 -6.82
CA GLU A 78 -12.98 -3.42 -7.70
C GLU A 78 -14.43 -3.15 -7.29
N LYS A 79 -14.68 -3.04 -5.98
CA LYS A 79 -16.05 -2.90 -5.46
C LYS A 79 -16.76 -1.65 -5.98
N LYS A 80 -16.05 -0.52 -6.09
CA LYS A 80 -16.67 0.75 -6.45
C LYS A 80 -15.91 1.50 -7.54
N ASN A 81 -14.81 0.93 -8.00
CA ASN A 81 -13.99 1.48 -9.07
C ASN A 81 -13.53 2.91 -8.76
N ARG A 82 -13.14 3.16 -7.54
CA ARG A 82 -12.59 4.45 -7.11
C ARG A 82 -11.45 4.24 -6.13
N LEU A 83 -10.58 5.23 -6.03
CA LEU A 83 -9.29 5.09 -5.35
C LEU A 83 -9.33 5.40 -3.87
N TRP A 84 -10.33 6.14 -3.36
CA TRP A 84 -10.21 6.64 -2.00
C TRP A 84 -10.29 5.52 -0.94
N GLU A 85 -11.06 4.47 -1.16
CA GLU A 85 -11.12 3.34 -0.22
C GLU A 85 -9.77 2.60 -0.13
N PRO A 86 -9.17 2.15 -1.25
CA PRO A 86 -7.83 1.55 -1.14
C PRO A 86 -6.77 2.53 -0.65
N VAL A 87 -6.83 3.80 -1.01
CA VAL A 87 -5.88 4.79 -0.48
C VAL A 87 -6.03 4.90 1.03
N LEU A 88 -7.26 5.00 1.53
CA LEU A 88 -7.51 5.11 2.97
C LEU A 88 -7.03 3.87 3.72
N PHE A 89 -7.36 2.69 3.22
CA PHE A 89 -6.92 1.43 3.83
C PHE A 89 -5.40 1.34 3.85
N HIS A 90 -4.76 1.67 2.72
CA HIS A 90 -3.32 1.65 2.58
C HIS A 90 -2.66 2.63 3.56
N SER A 91 -3.21 3.83 3.69
CA SER A 91 -2.73 4.85 4.61
C SER A 91 -2.81 4.38 6.05
N VAL A 92 -3.96 3.83 6.45
CA VAL A 92 -4.15 3.32 7.81
C VAL A 92 -3.18 2.18 8.10
N ALA A 93 -2.99 1.26 7.15
CA ALA A 93 -2.06 0.15 7.31
C ALA A 93 -0.62 0.65 7.48
N ASN A 94 -0.20 1.60 6.65
CA ASN A 94 1.14 2.17 6.74
C ASN A 94 1.37 2.90 8.05
N LEU A 95 0.40 3.73 8.47
CA LEU A 95 0.52 4.49 9.71
C LEU A 95 0.50 3.56 10.93
N THR A 96 -0.32 2.51 10.90
CA THR A 96 -0.35 1.52 11.96
C THR A 96 0.99 0.81 12.07
N ALA A 97 1.54 0.35 10.96
CA ALA A 97 2.85 -0.33 10.94
C ALA A 97 3.95 0.60 11.44
N MET A 98 3.92 1.86 11.04
CA MET A 98 4.90 2.85 11.47
C MET A 98 4.78 3.13 12.96
N LEU A 99 3.57 3.30 13.46
CA LEU A 99 3.33 3.54 14.88
C LEU A 99 3.81 2.36 15.72
N MET A 100 3.48 1.14 15.31
CA MET A 100 3.93 -0.05 16.01
C MET A 100 5.44 -0.16 16.01
N ARG A 101 6.09 0.15 14.89
CA ARG A 101 7.55 0.15 14.81
C ARG A 101 8.16 1.14 15.78
N VAL A 102 7.61 2.36 15.87
CA VAL A 102 8.09 3.38 16.78
C VAL A 102 7.89 2.95 18.23
N LEU A 103 6.71 2.43 18.56
CA LEU A 103 6.39 2.04 19.93
C LEU A 103 7.18 0.82 20.39
N LEU A 104 7.37 -0.17 19.52
CA LEU A 104 8.02 -1.42 19.90
C LEU A 104 9.53 -1.37 19.76
N TRP A 105 10.04 -0.54 18.87
CA TRP A 105 11.47 -0.50 18.58
C TRP A 105 12.27 0.33 19.57
N HIS A 106 11.60 1.20 20.30
CA HIS A 106 12.26 2.08 21.28
C HIS A 106 12.26 1.53 22.70
N TRP A 107 11.94 0.26 22.85
CA TRP A 107 11.98 -0.42 24.15
C TRP A 107 13.36 -1.05 24.44
#